data_be5797a87a4948fcceb1ea84985f4ebe
#
_entry.id   be5797a87a4948fcceb1ea84985f4ebe
#
_cell.length_a   1.000
_cell.length_b   1.000
_cell.length_c   1.000
_cell.angle_alpha   90.00
_cell.angle_beta   90.00
_cell.angle_gamma   90.00
#
_symmetry.space_group_name_H-M   'P 1'
#
loop_
_entity.id
_entity.type
_entity.pdbx_description
1 polymer ?
#
loop_
_entity_poly.entity_id
_entity_poly.type
_entity_poly.pdbx_seq_one_letter_code
_entity_poly.pdbx_strand_id
1 'polypeptide(L)'
;MRKIKWYIIAFALLLTACKSASLQEEAKGKYGQVELNDTERAEVDNMVNGVAFRLVHEMQKNHDNLLVSPLGLCYALNMLNAGADGATQRQISRFLGRDILADRLCRKMLLVDAATKDGQAKAQNDKVTTLIVDNRVDVGRGISLLPAFEERMKESYFAAIEDANEAQKIILSNTLRFDGVWKEAFDSSQTQVSLFTTAEGKQQKVLLMSGRFKLDYAETNDYQLVKIPYNGGFNLYVLLPKTGEKLESIVSKLNVTTWQQALKQMQMADVSLWF
;
A
#
# COMPACT_ATOMS: atom_id res chain seq x y z
N MET A 1 19.28 3.97 -31.72
CA MET A 1 18.99 4.22 -30.30
C MET A 1 17.60 3.66 -30.01
N ARG A 2 17.54 2.64 -29.17
CA ARG A 2 16.30 1.92 -28.85
C ARG A 2 15.42 2.79 -27.93
N LYS A 3 14.18 3.05 -28.34
CA LYS A 3 13.17 3.77 -27.55
C LYS A 3 12.67 2.85 -26.45
N ILE A 4 12.97 3.15 -25.19
CA ILE A 4 12.45 2.45 -24.01
C ILE A 4 11.21 3.21 -23.56
N LYS A 5 10.05 2.57 -23.62
CA LYS A 5 8.81 3.08 -23.03
C LYS A 5 8.82 2.72 -21.53
N TRP A 6 8.80 3.72 -20.68
CA TRP A 6 8.79 3.54 -19.23
C TRP A 6 7.36 3.55 -18.73
N TYR A 7 6.95 2.47 -18.10
CA TYR A 7 5.72 2.39 -17.32
C TYR A 7 6.11 2.08 -15.89
N ILE A 8 5.74 2.95 -14.97
CA ILE A 8 6.01 2.75 -13.54
C ILE A 8 4.73 2.26 -12.89
N ILE A 9 4.71 1.03 -12.42
CA ILE A 9 3.74 0.57 -11.44
C ILE A 9 4.41 0.65 -10.08
N ALA A 10 4.05 1.68 -9.29
CA ALA A 10 4.44 1.76 -7.91
C ALA A 10 3.47 0.91 -7.08
N PHE A 11 3.87 -0.30 -6.72
CA PHE A 11 3.19 -1.09 -5.70
C PHE A 11 3.78 -0.71 -4.34
N ALA A 12 3.07 0.12 -3.58
CA ALA A 12 3.36 0.28 -2.17
C ALA A 12 2.83 -0.96 -1.43
N LEU A 13 3.65 -2.00 -1.32
CA LEU A 13 3.33 -3.19 -0.55
C LEU A 13 3.91 -3.08 0.86
N LEU A 14 2.99 -3.23 1.78
CA LEU A 14 3.12 -3.07 3.20
C LEU A 14 3.94 -4.15 3.88
N LEU A 15 4.70 -3.66 4.86
CA LEU A 15 5.01 -4.30 6.12
C LEU A 15 5.87 -5.57 6.10
N THR A 16 7.16 -5.38 5.88
CA THR A 16 8.15 -6.16 6.63
C THR A 16 9.00 -5.18 7.45
N ALA A 17 8.44 -4.72 8.56
CA ALA A 17 9.17 -3.89 9.49
C ALA A 17 10.06 -4.79 10.37
N CYS A 18 11.33 -4.93 10.01
CA CYS A 18 12.35 -5.29 10.99
C CYS A 18 12.61 -4.05 11.84
N LYS A 19 11.96 -3.95 12.99
CA LYS A 19 12.21 -2.90 13.99
C LYS A 19 13.33 -3.33 14.92
N SER A 20 14.09 -2.36 15.43
CA SER A 20 15.01 -2.61 16.54
C SER A 20 14.21 -3.08 17.77
N ALA A 21 14.74 -4.06 18.51
CA ALA A 21 14.06 -4.65 19.65
C ALA A 21 13.61 -3.63 20.72
N SER A 22 14.35 -2.52 20.88
CA SER A 22 14.04 -1.47 21.85
C SER A 22 12.78 -0.65 21.51
N LEU A 23 12.53 -0.36 20.22
CA LEU A 23 11.34 0.37 19.79
C LEU A 23 10.08 -0.50 19.88
N GLN A 24 10.22 -1.80 19.66
CA GLN A 24 9.13 -2.75 19.81
C GLN A 24 8.68 -2.90 21.27
N GLU A 25 9.63 -2.92 22.21
CA GLU A 25 9.35 -3.07 23.64
C GLU A 25 8.62 -1.84 24.21
N GLU A 26 9.00 -0.64 23.77
CA GLU A 26 8.34 0.61 24.16
C GLU A 26 6.93 0.73 23.54
N ALA A 27 6.76 0.32 22.29
CA ALA A 27 5.45 0.27 21.64
C ALA A 27 4.51 -0.74 22.30
N LYS A 28 5.02 -1.90 22.71
CA LYS A 28 4.26 -2.90 23.50
C LYS A 28 3.73 -2.34 24.81
N GLY A 29 4.51 -1.51 25.51
CA GLY A 29 4.08 -0.89 26.76
C GLY A 29 2.89 0.08 26.56
N LYS A 30 2.81 0.76 25.42
CA LYS A 30 1.75 1.75 25.14
C LYS A 30 0.52 1.14 24.46
N TYR A 31 0.71 0.21 23.54
CA TYR A 31 -0.35 -0.31 22.66
C TYR A 31 -0.67 -1.79 22.86
N GLY A 32 0.01 -2.46 23.81
CA GLY A 32 -0.11 -3.91 24.03
C GLY A 32 0.59 -4.72 22.93
N GLN A 33 0.01 -5.88 22.56
CA GLN A 33 0.55 -6.68 21.46
C GLN A 33 0.25 -6.01 20.11
N VAL A 34 1.21 -5.25 19.58
CA VAL A 34 1.09 -4.51 18.32
C VAL A 34 1.68 -5.25 17.11
N GLU A 35 2.25 -6.44 17.31
CA GLU A 35 2.82 -7.24 16.21
C GLU A 35 1.79 -8.20 15.63
N LEU A 36 1.77 -8.27 14.29
CA LEU A 36 1.10 -9.36 13.61
C LEU A 36 1.97 -10.61 13.72
N ASN A 37 1.39 -11.73 14.15
CA ASN A 37 2.05 -13.02 14.01
C ASN A 37 2.10 -13.44 12.52
N ASP A 38 2.84 -14.50 12.20
CA ASP A 38 3.05 -14.93 10.80
C ASP A 38 1.74 -15.26 10.08
N THR A 39 0.78 -15.88 10.78
CA THR A 39 -0.54 -16.19 10.23
C THR A 39 -1.33 -14.91 9.94
N GLU A 40 -1.39 -13.98 10.88
CA GLU A 40 -2.07 -12.70 10.73
C GLU A 40 -1.43 -11.87 9.61
N ARG A 41 -0.11 -11.90 9.51
CA ARG A 41 0.64 -11.23 8.42
C ARG A 41 0.27 -11.83 7.07
N ALA A 42 0.29 -13.15 6.93
CA ALA A 42 -0.10 -13.84 5.71
C ALA A 42 -1.56 -13.54 5.32
N GLU A 43 -2.46 -13.46 6.29
CA GLU A 43 -3.86 -13.08 6.05
C GLU A 43 -4.00 -11.64 5.54
N VAL A 44 -3.28 -10.68 6.14
CA VAL A 44 -3.25 -9.28 5.69
C VAL A 44 -2.68 -9.19 4.27
N ASP A 45 -1.54 -9.83 4.03
CA ASP A 45 -0.89 -9.83 2.74
C ASP A 45 -1.80 -10.41 1.65
N ASN A 46 -2.47 -11.52 1.93
CA ASN A 46 -3.41 -12.14 1.00
C ASN A 46 -4.64 -11.25 0.74
N MET A 47 -5.18 -10.62 1.77
CA MET A 47 -6.31 -9.70 1.63
C MET A 47 -5.92 -8.48 0.80
N VAL A 48 -4.89 -7.75 1.21
CA VAL A 48 -4.49 -6.48 0.59
C VAL A 48 -3.98 -6.70 -0.83
N ASN A 49 -3.11 -7.69 -1.04
CA ASN A 49 -2.58 -8.01 -2.36
C ASN A 49 -3.66 -8.60 -3.28
N GLY A 50 -4.57 -9.42 -2.74
CA GLY A 50 -5.70 -9.95 -3.48
C GLY A 50 -6.63 -8.83 -3.98
N VAL A 51 -6.93 -7.85 -3.13
CA VAL A 51 -7.69 -6.65 -3.51
C VAL A 51 -6.91 -5.82 -4.54
N ALA A 52 -5.58 -5.63 -4.33
CA ALA A 52 -4.72 -4.88 -5.23
C ALA A 52 -4.77 -5.42 -6.67
N PHE A 53 -4.55 -6.72 -6.84
CA PHE A 53 -4.56 -7.32 -8.18
C PHE A 53 -5.95 -7.29 -8.83
N ARG A 54 -7.02 -7.57 -8.08
CA ARG A 54 -8.39 -7.46 -8.63
C ARG A 54 -8.71 -6.04 -9.08
N LEU A 55 -8.33 -5.05 -8.26
CA LEU A 55 -8.59 -3.64 -8.56
C LEU A 55 -7.83 -3.19 -9.81
N VAL A 56 -6.53 -3.52 -9.89
CA VAL A 56 -5.70 -3.16 -11.04
C VAL A 56 -6.17 -3.87 -12.30
N HIS A 57 -6.51 -5.17 -12.25
CA HIS A 57 -7.03 -5.91 -13.40
C HIS A 57 -8.32 -5.33 -13.95
N GLU A 58 -9.20 -4.83 -13.08
CA GLU A 58 -10.46 -4.25 -13.52
C GLU A 58 -10.28 -2.84 -14.06
N MET A 59 -9.47 -2.01 -13.39
CA MET A 59 -9.32 -0.61 -13.73
C MET A 59 -8.38 -0.36 -14.92
N GLN A 60 -7.35 -1.19 -15.14
CA GLN A 60 -6.40 -1.02 -16.24
C GLN A 60 -7.06 -1.01 -17.63
N LYS A 61 -8.24 -1.63 -17.76
CA LYS A 61 -8.98 -1.70 -19.04
C LYS A 61 -9.41 -0.33 -19.56
N ASN A 62 -9.53 0.66 -18.69
CA ASN A 62 -10.14 1.96 -18.98
C ASN A 62 -9.21 3.14 -18.68
N HIS A 63 -7.97 2.89 -18.25
CA HIS A 63 -7.07 3.95 -17.79
C HIS A 63 -5.64 3.76 -18.31
N ASP A 64 -5.06 4.81 -18.86
CA ASP A 64 -3.66 4.83 -19.30
C ASP A 64 -2.70 4.93 -18.11
N ASN A 65 -3.09 5.72 -17.09
CA ASN A 65 -2.38 5.87 -15.83
C ASN A 65 -3.33 5.54 -14.68
N LEU A 66 -2.87 4.70 -13.76
CA LEU A 66 -3.66 4.25 -12.63
C LEU A 66 -2.88 4.41 -11.33
N LEU A 67 -3.48 5.11 -10.37
CA LEU A 67 -3.02 5.15 -8.98
C LEU A 67 -4.15 4.69 -8.07
N VAL A 68 -3.90 3.66 -7.28
CA VAL A 68 -4.88 3.08 -6.36
C VAL A 68 -4.27 2.81 -4.99
N SER A 69 -5.11 2.84 -3.95
CA SER A 69 -4.74 2.46 -2.59
C SER A 69 -5.53 1.21 -2.17
N PRO A 70 -5.00 0.00 -2.39
CA PRO A 70 -5.68 -1.22 -1.98
C PRO A 70 -5.88 -1.31 -0.47
N LEU A 71 -4.92 -0.82 0.31
CA LEU A 71 -5.03 -0.80 1.77
C LEU A 71 -6.19 0.09 2.24
N GLY A 72 -6.29 1.31 1.70
CA GLY A 72 -7.40 2.22 2.01
C GLY A 72 -8.76 1.61 1.66
N LEU A 73 -8.85 0.96 0.48
CA LEU A 73 -10.06 0.25 0.08
C LEU A 73 -10.37 -0.92 1.04
N CYS A 74 -9.36 -1.66 1.50
CA CYS A 74 -9.55 -2.72 2.48
C CYS A 74 -10.14 -2.18 3.80
N TYR A 75 -9.64 -1.05 4.32
CA TYR A 75 -10.21 -0.42 5.52
C TYR A 75 -11.66 0.00 5.29
N ALA A 76 -11.95 0.73 4.22
CA ALA A 76 -13.29 1.19 3.90
C ALA A 76 -14.29 0.04 3.74
N LEU A 77 -13.90 -1.02 3.03
CA LEU A 77 -14.75 -2.20 2.84
C LEU A 77 -14.94 -3.02 4.13
N ASN A 78 -13.92 -3.11 5.00
CA ASN A 78 -14.09 -3.77 6.29
C ASN A 78 -15.01 -2.97 7.22
N MET A 79 -14.89 -1.62 7.25
CA MET A 79 -15.84 -0.77 7.97
C MET A 79 -17.28 -0.96 7.46
N LEU A 80 -17.46 -0.97 6.14
CA LEU A 80 -18.77 -1.25 5.53
C LEU A 80 -19.29 -2.65 5.89
N ASN A 81 -18.40 -3.65 5.84
CA ASN A 81 -18.72 -5.04 6.18
C ASN A 81 -19.15 -5.21 7.65
N ALA A 82 -18.57 -4.39 8.53
CA ALA A 82 -18.91 -4.38 9.96
C ALA A 82 -20.35 -3.95 10.23
N GLY A 83 -20.94 -3.12 9.36
CA GLY A 83 -22.35 -2.69 9.43
C GLY A 83 -23.28 -3.44 8.47
N ALA A 84 -22.74 -4.32 7.63
CA ALA A 84 -23.53 -5.07 6.65
C ALA A 84 -24.04 -6.39 7.22
N ASP A 85 -25.12 -6.90 6.63
CA ASP A 85 -25.70 -8.21 6.97
C ASP A 85 -26.11 -8.97 5.70
N GLY A 86 -26.37 -10.27 5.86
CA GLY A 86 -26.93 -11.15 4.85
C GLY A 86 -26.10 -11.23 3.55
N ALA A 87 -26.73 -10.93 2.44
CA ALA A 87 -26.08 -11.05 1.11
C ALA A 87 -24.97 -10.02 0.90
N THR A 88 -25.17 -8.78 1.36
CA THR A 88 -24.19 -7.70 1.25
C THR A 88 -22.90 -8.04 1.98
N GLN A 89 -23.00 -8.49 3.23
CA GLN A 89 -21.85 -8.92 4.02
C GLN A 89 -21.09 -10.05 3.33
N ARG A 90 -21.78 -11.07 2.81
CA ARG A 90 -21.14 -12.17 2.07
C ARG A 90 -20.43 -11.71 0.79
N GLN A 91 -21.01 -10.75 0.06
CA GLN A 91 -20.38 -10.21 -1.15
C GLN A 91 -19.10 -9.46 -0.84
N ILE A 92 -19.11 -8.60 0.20
CA ILE A 92 -17.94 -7.85 0.63
C ILE A 92 -16.85 -8.80 1.14
N SER A 93 -17.20 -9.76 2.01
CA SER A 93 -16.26 -10.76 2.54
C SER A 93 -15.62 -11.57 1.41
N ARG A 94 -16.39 -11.98 0.41
CA ARG A 94 -15.86 -12.68 -0.77
C ARG A 94 -14.91 -11.81 -1.56
N PHE A 95 -15.23 -10.53 -1.76
CA PHE A 95 -14.35 -9.58 -2.43
C PHE A 95 -13.04 -9.37 -1.65
N LEU A 96 -13.10 -9.30 -0.34
CA LEU A 96 -11.92 -9.21 0.53
C LEU A 96 -11.14 -10.54 0.62
N GLY A 97 -11.69 -11.64 0.09
CA GLY A 97 -11.08 -12.97 0.18
C GLY A 97 -11.19 -13.59 1.57
N ARG A 98 -12.20 -13.18 2.36
CA ARG A 98 -12.44 -13.63 3.74
C ARG A 98 -13.93 -13.86 3.98
N ASP A 99 -14.22 -14.90 4.76
CA ASP A 99 -15.59 -15.25 5.12
C ASP A 99 -16.07 -14.58 6.43
N ILE A 100 -15.13 -14.02 7.21
CA ILE A 100 -15.41 -13.39 8.50
C ILE A 100 -14.89 -11.95 8.55
N LEU A 101 -15.48 -11.16 9.45
CA LEU A 101 -15.06 -9.79 9.70
C LEU A 101 -13.61 -9.73 10.19
N ALA A 102 -12.89 -8.78 9.67
CA ALA A 102 -11.46 -8.58 9.93
C ALA A 102 -11.19 -7.48 10.97
N ASP A 103 -12.17 -7.11 11.82
CA ASP A 103 -12.07 -6.01 12.78
C ASP A 103 -10.80 -6.10 13.63
N ARG A 104 -10.55 -7.26 14.24
CA ARG A 104 -9.36 -7.47 15.06
C ARG A 104 -8.07 -7.24 14.26
N LEU A 105 -8.05 -7.66 13.01
CA LEU A 105 -6.90 -7.55 12.14
C LEU A 105 -6.67 -6.10 11.71
N CYS A 106 -7.75 -5.39 11.33
CA CYS A 106 -7.70 -3.96 11.03
C CYS A 106 -7.20 -3.16 12.25
N ARG A 107 -7.71 -3.44 13.45
CA ARG A 107 -7.24 -2.82 14.68
C ARG A 107 -5.74 -3.04 14.92
N LYS A 108 -5.26 -4.28 14.75
CA LYS A 108 -3.82 -4.58 14.89
C LYS A 108 -2.97 -3.84 13.87
N MET A 109 -3.41 -3.76 12.61
CA MET A 109 -2.69 -3.01 11.58
C MET A 109 -2.57 -1.54 11.95
N LEU A 110 -3.66 -0.91 12.38
CA LEU A 110 -3.68 0.50 12.81
C LEU A 110 -2.78 0.74 14.04
N LEU A 111 -2.75 -0.19 14.99
CA LEU A 111 -1.86 -0.12 16.15
C LEU A 111 -0.38 -0.26 15.75
N VAL A 112 -0.05 -1.12 14.78
CA VAL A 112 1.31 -1.24 14.26
C VAL A 112 1.74 0.07 13.60
N ASP A 113 0.87 0.71 12.82
CA ASP A 113 1.15 2.00 12.20
C ASP A 113 1.32 3.11 13.24
N ALA A 114 0.45 3.18 14.26
CA ALA A 114 0.56 4.15 15.35
C ALA A 114 1.85 3.98 16.16
N ALA A 115 2.19 2.74 16.52
CA ALA A 115 3.42 2.42 17.23
C ALA A 115 4.67 2.78 16.41
N THR A 116 4.59 2.66 15.08
CA THR A 116 5.66 3.07 14.17
C THR A 116 5.86 4.59 14.24
N LYS A 117 4.78 5.38 14.17
CA LYS A 117 4.84 6.84 14.30
C LYS A 117 5.49 7.29 15.62
N ASP A 118 5.07 6.70 16.74
CA ASP A 118 5.60 7.08 18.06
C ASP A 118 7.08 6.73 18.23
N GLY A 119 7.50 5.58 17.75
CA GLY A 119 8.91 5.17 17.75
C GLY A 119 9.78 6.11 16.92
N GLN A 120 9.23 6.63 15.83
CA GLN A 120 9.90 7.57 14.93
C GLN A 120 9.99 8.98 15.49
N ALA A 121 8.94 9.47 16.16
CA ALA A 121 8.92 10.79 16.79
C ALA A 121 9.99 10.91 17.89
N LYS A 122 10.41 9.80 18.49
CA LYS A 122 11.44 9.72 19.53
C LYS A 122 12.88 9.58 18.99
N ALA A 123 13.04 9.08 17.77
CA ALA A 123 14.34 9.03 17.08
C ALA A 123 14.68 10.42 16.52
N GLN A 124 15.22 11.27 17.36
CA GLN A 124 15.23 12.73 17.32
C GLN A 124 15.99 13.41 16.17
N ASN A 125 16.52 12.76 15.13
CA ASN A 125 17.28 13.46 14.08
C ASN A 125 17.15 12.93 12.65
N ASP A 126 16.50 11.79 12.41
CA ASP A 126 16.41 11.25 11.07
C ASP A 126 15.01 11.47 10.48
N LYS A 127 14.97 11.98 9.26
CA LYS A 127 13.73 11.96 8.46
C LYS A 127 13.28 10.52 8.34
N VAL A 128 12.06 10.21 8.75
CA VAL A 128 11.54 8.84 8.82
C VAL A 128 10.31 8.72 7.95
N THR A 129 10.20 7.59 7.25
CA THR A 129 9.00 7.26 6.48
C THR A 129 7.80 7.13 7.42
N THR A 130 6.70 7.79 7.07
CA THR A 130 5.45 7.71 7.82
C THR A 130 4.30 7.24 6.94
N LEU A 131 3.43 6.41 7.53
CA LEU A 131 2.14 6.04 6.99
C LEU A 131 1.07 6.51 7.95
N ILE A 132 0.18 7.40 7.49
CA ILE A 132 -0.94 7.91 8.26
C ILE A 132 -2.22 7.32 7.67
N VAL A 133 -3.01 6.70 8.52
CA VAL A 133 -4.31 6.15 8.17
C VAL A 133 -5.36 6.80 9.05
N ASP A 134 -6.31 7.51 8.45
CA ASP A 134 -7.43 8.14 9.13
C ASP A 134 -8.73 7.56 8.60
N ASN A 135 -9.55 7.02 9.50
CA ASN A 135 -10.87 6.51 9.21
C ASN A 135 -11.93 7.47 9.75
N ARG A 136 -13.04 7.62 9.02
CA ARG A 136 -14.11 8.51 9.41
C ARG A 136 -15.47 7.96 9.01
N VAL A 137 -16.46 8.21 9.85
CA VAL A 137 -17.87 7.93 9.62
C VAL A 137 -18.65 9.23 9.72
N ASP A 138 -19.15 9.73 8.62
CA ASP A 138 -20.03 10.90 8.60
C ASP A 138 -21.48 10.42 8.64
N VAL A 139 -22.24 10.88 9.63
CA VAL A 139 -23.63 10.45 9.89
C VAL A 139 -24.59 11.55 9.47
N GLY A 140 -25.39 11.30 8.47
CA GLY A 140 -26.37 12.25 7.95
C GLY A 140 -27.52 12.51 8.92
N ARG A 141 -28.19 13.67 8.77
CA ARG A 141 -29.32 14.06 9.63
C ARG A 141 -30.41 13.01 9.61
N GLY A 142 -30.97 12.70 10.78
CA GLY A 142 -32.07 11.75 10.96
C GLY A 142 -31.65 10.28 10.94
N ILE A 143 -30.33 10.02 10.91
CA ILE A 143 -29.77 8.66 11.05
C ILE A 143 -29.20 8.52 12.46
N SER A 144 -29.50 7.38 13.10
CA SER A 144 -28.85 6.96 14.33
C SER A 144 -28.09 5.67 14.06
N LEU A 145 -26.81 5.65 14.41
CA LEU A 145 -26.01 4.41 14.31
C LEU A 145 -26.45 3.43 15.39
N LEU A 146 -26.39 2.15 15.09
CA LEU A 146 -26.52 1.13 16.12
C LEU A 146 -25.31 1.23 17.07
N PRO A 147 -25.52 1.19 18.40
CA PRO A 147 -24.42 1.31 19.37
C PRO A 147 -23.29 0.31 19.13
N ALA A 148 -23.61 -0.92 18.77
CA ALA A 148 -22.61 -1.94 18.45
C ALA A 148 -21.76 -1.61 17.21
N PHE A 149 -22.33 -0.94 16.20
CA PHE A 149 -21.58 -0.48 15.03
C PHE A 149 -20.68 0.70 15.38
N GLU A 150 -21.21 1.67 16.15
CA GLU A 150 -20.45 2.83 16.61
C GLU A 150 -19.23 2.41 17.46
N GLU A 151 -19.42 1.49 18.41
CA GLU A 151 -18.33 0.92 19.21
C GLU A 151 -17.29 0.23 18.34
N ARG A 152 -17.71 -0.58 17.38
CA ARG A 152 -16.77 -1.23 16.44
C ARG A 152 -15.95 -0.24 15.62
N MET A 153 -16.58 0.85 15.14
CA MET A 153 -15.88 1.89 14.38
C MET A 153 -14.81 2.56 15.24
N LYS A 154 -15.13 2.89 16.50
CA LYS A 154 -14.19 3.52 17.44
C LYS A 154 -13.09 2.55 17.87
N GLU A 155 -13.44 1.34 18.27
CA GLU A 155 -12.51 0.40 18.89
C GLU A 155 -11.62 -0.36 17.89
N SER A 156 -12.15 -0.71 16.72
CA SER A 156 -11.45 -1.54 15.75
C SER A 156 -10.84 -0.75 14.60
N TYR A 157 -11.42 0.40 14.26
CA TYR A 157 -10.97 1.21 13.12
C TYR A 157 -10.45 2.59 13.54
N PHE A 158 -10.53 2.95 14.84
CA PHE A 158 -10.17 4.28 15.36
C PHE A 158 -10.82 5.41 14.54
N ALA A 159 -12.03 5.15 14.06
CA ALA A 159 -12.74 6.09 13.21
C ALA A 159 -13.28 7.28 14.01
N ALA A 160 -13.08 8.48 13.47
CA ALA A 160 -13.83 9.65 13.92
C ALA A 160 -15.27 9.52 13.44
N ILE A 161 -16.24 9.79 14.35
CA ILE A 161 -17.67 9.79 14.01
C ILE A 161 -18.15 11.21 14.11
N GLU A 162 -18.67 11.75 13.03
CA GLU A 162 -19.09 13.15 12.93
C GLU A 162 -20.47 13.29 12.30
N ASP A 163 -21.20 14.34 12.69
CA ASP A 163 -22.47 14.69 12.07
C ASP A 163 -22.23 15.34 10.70
N ALA A 164 -22.90 14.83 9.68
CA ALA A 164 -22.86 15.40 8.33
C ALA A 164 -24.09 16.29 8.07
N ASN A 165 -23.89 17.34 7.27
CA ASN A 165 -24.96 18.23 6.87
C ASN A 165 -25.95 17.59 5.88
N GLU A 166 -25.52 16.53 5.17
CA GLU A 166 -26.35 15.80 4.21
C GLU A 166 -27.38 14.92 4.93
N ALA A 167 -28.61 14.93 4.43
CA ALA A 167 -29.67 14.10 4.99
C ALA A 167 -29.57 12.65 4.50
N GLN A 168 -29.91 11.70 5.38
CA GLN A 168 -30.15 10.28 5.06
C GLN A 168 -29.00 9.52 4.40
N LYS A 169 -27.73 9.87 4.70
CA LYS A 169 -26.55 9.14 4.22
C LYS A 169 -25.58 8.84 5.36
N ILE A 170 -24.93 7.71 5.27
CA ILE A 170 -23.71 7.40 6.02
C ILE A 170 -22.57 7.37 5.01
N ILE A 171 -21.51 8.12 5.28
CA ILE A 171 -20.31 8.15 4.46
C ILE A 171 -19.18 7.54 5.27
N LEU A 172 -18.59 6.47 4.75
CA LEU A 172 -17.39 5.86 5.31
C LEU A 172 -16.19 6.33 4.48
N SER A 173 -15.26 6.99 5.13
CA SER A 173 -14.07 7.53 4.48
C SER A 173 -12.81 6.92 5.08
N ASN A 174 -11.84 6.64 4.23
CA ASN A 174 -10.48 6.31 4.61
C ASN A 174 -9.53 7.23 3.87
N THR A 175 -8.64 7.89 4.61
CA THR A 175 -7.54 8.67 4.07
C THR A 175 -6.22 8.00 4.43
N LEU A 176 -5.37 7.82 3.43
CA LEU A 176 -4.05 7.26 3.59
C LEU A 176 -3.01 8.24 3.05
N ARG A 177 -2.06 8.61 3.89
CA ARG A 177 -0.92 9.45 3.53
C ARG A 177 0.38 8.71 3.79
N PHE A 178 1.21 8.63 2.77
CA PHE A 178 2.54 8.04 2.83
C PHE A 178 3.59 9.10 2.52
N ASP A 179 4.48 9.36 3.48
CA ASP A 179 5.63 10.25 3.33
C ASP A 179 6.89 9.39 3.37
N GLY A 180 7.43 9.04 2.20
CA GLY A 180 8.56 8.13 2.05
C GLY A 180 9.91 8.82 2.14
N VAL A 181 10.81 8.28 2.95
CA VAL A 181 12.22 8.67 3.01
C VAL A 181 13.06 7.49 2.57
N TRP A 182 13.81 7.63 1.49
CA TRP A 182 14.67 6.56 0.98
C TRP A 182 15.69 6.12 2.04
N LYS A 183 15.92 4.82 2.17
CA LYS A 183 16.97 4.28 3.02
C LYS A 183 18.35 4.75 2.55
N GLU A 184 18.54 4.78 1.23
CA GLU A 184 19.69 5.35 0.57
C GLU A 184 19.17 6.39 -0.44
N ALA A 185 19.49 7.67 -0.19
CA ALA A 185 18.95 8.77 -0.97
C ALA A 185 19.65 8.87 -2.33
N PHE A 186 18.90 9.29 -3.34
CA PHE A 186 19.49 9.72 -4.60
C PHE A 186 20.28 11.01 -4.39
N ASP A 187 21.47 11.07 -4.98
CA ASP A 187 22.26 12.30 -5.00
C ASP A 187 21.59 13.32 -5.93
N SER A 188 21.15 14.43 -5.36
CA SER A 188 20.49 15.49 -6.13
C SER A 188 21.35 16.10 -7.23
N SER A 189 22.68 16.03 -7.07
CA SER A 189 23.63 16.49 -8.10
C SER A 189 23.63 15.62 -9.36
N GLN A 190 23.15 14.37 -9.25
CA GLN A 190 22.99 13.44 -10.36
C GLN A 190 21.63 13.55 -11.05
N THR A 191 20.76 14.43 -10.57
CA THR A 191 19.45 14.68 -11.20
C THR A 191 19.64 15.55 -12.45
N GLN A 192 19.19 15.07 -13.58
CA GLN A 192 19.38 15.76 -14.85
C GLN A 192 18.12 15.76 -15.71
N VAL A 193 18.01 16.76 -16.60
CA VAL A 193 16.96 16.82 -17.60
C VAL A 193 17.19 15.72 -18.63
N SER A 194 16.18 14.89 -18.88
CA SER A 194 16.21 13.84 -19.89
C SER A 194 14.93 13.84 -20.71
N LEU A 195 14.94 13.14 -21.84
CA LEU A 195 13.77 12.97 -22.69
C LEU A 195 13.04 11.69 -22.30
N PHE A 196 11.82 11.85 -21.86
CA PHE A 196 10.88 10.76 -21.60
C PHE A 196 9.92 10.62 -22.80
N THR A 197 9.74 9.39 -23.29
CA THR A 197 8.80 9.10 -24.37
C THR A 197 7.55 8.46 -23.78
N THR A 198 6.39 9.14 -23.92
CA THR A 198 5.09 8.66 -23.46
C THR A 198 4.61 7.45 -24.27
N ALA A 199 3.52 6.82 -23.83
CA ALA A 199 2.90 5.69 -24.54
C ALA A 199 2.50 6.06 -25.98
N GLU A 200 2.05 7.31 -26.20
CA GLU A 200 1.67 7.86 -27.52
C GLU A 200 2.89 8.25 -28.38
N GLY A 201 4.09 8.05 -27.89
CA GLY A 201 5.33 8.37 -28.58
C GLY A 201 5.75 9.84 -28.51
N LYS A 202 5.07 10.66 -27.68
CA LYS A 202 5.46 12.06 -27.45
C LYS A 202 6.70 12.13 -26.57
N GLN A 203 7.61 13.03 -26.89
CA GLN A 203 8.79 13.29 -26.07
C GLN A 203 8.54 14.47 -25.12
N GLN A 204 8.84 14.26 -23.84
CA GLN A 204 8.75 15.28 -22.81
C GLN A 204 10.07 15.39 -22.08
N LYS A 205 10.49 16.63 -21.73
CA LYS A 205 11.61 16.86 -20.84
C LYS A 205 11.16 16.60 -19.40
N VAL A 206 11.85 15.73 -18.72
CA VAL A 206 11.62 15.39 -17.31
C VAL A 206 12.92 15.48 -16.52
N LEU A 207 12.84 15.72 -15.24
CA LEU A 207 13.96 15.59 -14.32
C LEU A 207 14.02 14.12 -13.87
N LEU A 208 15.11 13.43 -14.20
CA LEU A 208 15.38 12.08 -13.75
C LEU A 208 16.44 12.09 -12.67
N MET A 209 16.10 11.54 -11.51
CA MET A 209 17.08 11.14 -10.51
C MET A 209 17.84 9.94 -11.02
N SER A 210 19.14 9.87 -10.78
CA SER A 210 19.94 8.71 -11.15
C SER A 210 20.85 8.28 -10.01
N GLY A 211 21.19 6.98 -9.99
CA GLY A 211 22.10 6.43 -9.01
C GLY A 211 22.40 4.95 -9.27
N ARG A 212 23.45 4.46 -8.63
CA ARG A 212 23.83 3.05 -8.62
C ARG A 212 23.80 2.53 -7.21
N PHE A 213 23.01 1.46 -7.01
CA PHE A 213 22.69 0.92 -5.69
C PHE A 213 22.86 -0.60 -5.67
N LYS A 214 23.10 -1.16 -4.50
CA LYS A 214 22.95 -2.60 -4.27
C LYS A 214 21.54 -2.88 -3.77
N LEU A 215 20.71 -3.50 -4.61
CA LEU A 215 19.28 -3.69 -4.36
C LEU A 215 18.87 -5.13 -4.64
N ASP A 216 17.76 -5.56 -4.01
CA ASP A 216 17.08 -6.79 -4.39
C ASP A 216 16.50 -6.61 -5.79
N TYR A 217 16.86 -7.50 -6.69
CA TYR A 217 16.51 -7.47 -8.11
C TYR A 217 16.14 -8.86 -8.60
N ALA A 218 15.16 -8.93 -9.48
CA ALA A 218 14.80 -10.12 -10.23
C ALA A 218 14.55 -9.77 -11.69
N GLU A 219 14.82 -10.72 -12.58
CA GLU A 219 14.60 -10.57 -14.00
C GLU A 219 13.93 -11.83 -14.55
N THR A 220 12.88 -11.63 -15.33
CA THR A 220 12.17 -12.69 -16.06
C THR A 220 12.34 -12.46 -17.58
N ASN A 221 11.69 -13.27 -18.38
CA ASN A 221 11.63 -13.03 -19.82
C ASN A 221 10.84 -11.75 -20.16
N ASP A 222 9.83 -11.42 -19.36
CA ASP A 222 8.84 -10.38 -19.65
C ASP A 222 9.17 -9.03 -18.98
N TYR A 223 9.81 -9.04 -17.79
CA TYR A 223 10.04 -7.82 -17.01
C TYR A 223 11.27 -7.90 -16.10
N GLN A 224 11.67 -6.74 -15.62
CA GLN A 224 12.61 -6.53 -14.53
C GLN A 224 11.84 -6.06 -13.29
N LEU A 225 12.27 -6.50 -12.11
CA LEU A 225 11.67 -6.13 -10.82
C LEU A 225 12.79 -5.69 -9.87
N VAL A 226 12.67 -4.50 -9.30
CA VAL A 226 13.60 -3.99 -8.30
C VAL A 226 12.85 -3.59 -7.05
N LYS A 227 13.47 -3.80 -5.88
CA LYS A 227 12.97 -3.36 -4.59
C LYS A 227 13.85 -2.24 -4.07
N ILE A 228 13.27 -1.06 -3.88
CA ILE A 228 13.94 0.13 -3.37
C ILE A 228 13.44 0.38 -1.95
N PRO A 229 14.30 0.24 -0.92
CA PRO A 229 13.89 0.37 0.46
C PRO A 229 13.74 1.83 0.88
N TYR A 230 12.68 2.10 1.66
CA TYR A 230 12.55 3.31 2.47
C TYR A 230 13.07 3.05 3.89
N ASN A 231 13.34 4.12 4.62
CA ASN A 231 13.51 4.03 6.07
C ASN A 231 12.21 3.52 6.74
N GLY A 232 12.33 2.82 7.86
CA GLY A 232 11.15 2.33 8.60
C GLY A 232 10.55 1.03 8.05
N GLY A 233 11.28 0.33 7.15
CA GLY A 233 10.88 -1.01 6.69
C GLY A 233 9.90 -1.04 5.52
N PHE A 234 9.52 0.11 4.97
CA PHE A 234 8.72 0.18 3.74
C PHE A 234 9.59 -0.05 2.50
N ASN A 235 8.98 -0.52 1.43
CA ASN A 235 9.67 -0.77 0.18
C ASN A 235 8.83 -0.32 -1.02
N LEU A 236 9.48 0.27 -2.01
CA LEU A 236 8.92 0.47 -3.34
C LEU A 236 9.37 -0.69 -4.24
N TYR A 237 8.43 -1.34 -4.89
CA TYR A 237 8.72 -2.29 -5.94
C TYR A 237 8.44 -1.65 -7.30
N VAL A 238 9.42 -1.66 -8.18
CA VAL A 238 9.27 -1.16 -9.55
C VAL A 238 9.37 -2.32 -10.51
N LEU A 239 8.30 -2.54 -11.26
CA LEU A 239 8.24 -3.52 -12.33
C LEU A 239 8.36 -2.80 -13.67
N LEU A 240 9.38 -3.14 -14.43
CA LEU A 240 9.65 -2.57 -15.74
C LEU A 240 9.53 -3.64 -16.83
N PRO A 241 8.56 -3.51 -17.77
CA PRO A 241 8.48 -4.38 -18.93
C PRO A 241 9.74 -4.36 -19.77
N LYS A 242 10.16 -5.51 -20.28
CA LYS A 242 11.24 -5.59 -21.26
C LYS A 242 10.81 -5.03 -22.61
N THR A 243 11.79 -4.71 -23.43
CA THR A 243 11.56 -4.18 -24.78
C THR A 243 10.71 -5.13 -25.60
N GLY A 244 9.56 -4.64 -26.06
CA GLY A 244 8.58 -5.41 -26.84
C GLY A 244 7.43 -6.00 -26.02
N GLU A 245 7.59 -6.05 -24.68
CA GLU A 245 6.52 -6.51 -23.80
C GLU A 245 5.53 -5.40 -23.48
N LYS A 246 4.25 -5.78 -23.37
CA LYS A 246 3.17 -4.87 -22.99
C LYS A 246 2.89 -4.98 -21.50
N LEU A 247 2.78 -3.82 -20.85
CA LEU A 247 2.46 -3.74 -19.44
C LEU A 247 1.17 -4.47 -19.09
N GLU A 248 0.13 -4.30 -19.90
CA GLU A 248 -1.18 -4.90 -19.69
C GLU A 248 -1.09 -6.45 -19.70
N SER A 249 -0.24 -7.01 -20.57
CA SER A 249 -0.01 -8.46 -20.63
C SER A 249 0.67 -8.98 -19.37
N ILE A 250 1.62 -8.22 -18.81
CA ILE A 250 2.32 -8.59 -17.58
C ILE A 250 1.35 -8.48 -16.39
N VAL A 251 0.66 -7.35 -16.27
CA VAL A 251 -0.28 -7.08 -15.17
C VAL A 251 -1.41 -8.12 -15.15
N SER A 252 -1.93 -8.53 -16.30
CA SER A 252 -2.99 -9.55 -16.38
C SER A 252 -2.59 -10.91 -15.81
N LYS A 253 -1.28 -11.23 -15.78
CA LYS A 253 -0.72 -12.45 -15.20
C LYS A 253 -0.40 -12.33 -13.72
N LEU A 254 -0.33 -11.10 -13.18
CA LEU A 254 0.00 -10.87 -11.78
C LEU A 254 -1.17 -11.23 -10.87
N ASN A 255 -0.87 -12.00 -9.84
CA ASN A 255 -1.75 -12.35 -8.74
C ASN A 255 -0.89 -12.60 -7.49
N VAL A 256 -1.51 -12.89 -6.35
CA VAL A 256 -0.79 -13.11 -5.09
C VAL A 256 0.31 -14.16 -5.24
N THR A 257 0.01 -15.29 -5.89
CA THR A 257 0.96 -16.40 -6.07
C THR A 257 2.14 -16.02 -6.96
N THR A 258 1.87 -15.47 -8.15
CA THR A 258 2.92 -15.06 -9.10
C THR A 258 3.78 -13.93 -8.54
N TRP A 259 3.17 -13.00 -7.78
CA TRP A 259 3.88 -11.96 -7.08
C TRP A 259 4.84 -12.51 -6.02
N GLN A 260 4.34 -13.42 -5.14
CA GLN A 260 5.18 -14.05 -4.13
C GLN A 260 6.33 -14.86 -4.75
N GLN A 261 6.09 -15.52 -5.89
CA GLN A 261 7.14 -16.21 -6.63
C GLN A 261 8.21 -15.25 -7.16
N ALA A 262 7.79 -14.10 -7.71
CA ALA A 262 8.72 -13.08 -8.18
C ALA A 262 9.59 -12.52 -7.04
N LEU A 263 8.99 -12.26 -5.87
CA LEU A 263 9.73 -11.80 -4.69
C LEU A 263 10.76 -12.83 -4.20
N LYS A 264 10.45 -14.13 -4.25
CA LYS A 264 11.39 -15.20 -3.86
C LYS A 264 12.59 -15.34 -4.80
N GLN A 265 12.46 -14.87 -6.04
CA GLN A 265 13.54 -14.90 -7.03
C GLN A 265 14.49 -13.71 -6.93
N MET A 266 14.16 -12.70 -6.11
CA MET A 266 14.99 -11.52 -5.96
C MET A 266 16.32 -11.85 -5.28
N GLN A 267 17.38 -11.30 -5.83
CA GLN A 267 18.75 -11.43 -5.31
C GLN A 267 19.44 -10.07 -5.30
N MET A 268 20.38 -9.89 -4.40
CA MET A 268 21.16 -8.66 -4.33
C MET A 268 21.99 -8.49 -5.61
N ALA A 269 21.82 -7.34 -6.26
CA ALA A 269 22.53 -6.99 -7.49
C ALA A 269 22.94 -5.51 -7.50
N ASP A 270 23.94 -5.18 -8.31
CA ASP A 270 24.27 -3.79 -8.64
C ASP A 270 23.28 -3.27 -9.68
N VAL A 271 22.44 -2.34 -9.29
CA VAL A 271 21.35 -1.79 -10.12
C VAL A 271 21.60 -0.31 -10.40
N SER A 272 21.58 0.07 -11.66
CA SER A 272 21.55 1.47 -12.07
C SER A 272 20.12 1.91 -12.30
N LEU A 273 19.69 2.94 -11.59
CA LEU A 273 18.33 3.49 -11.65
C LEU A 273 18.33 4.86 -12.31
N TRP A 274 17.29 5.10 -13.11
CA TRP A 274 16.89 6.42 -13.63
C TRP A 274 15.39 6.55 -13.35
N PHE A 275 15.03 7.53 -12.50
CA PHE A 275 13.69 7.53 -11.86
C PHE A 275 13.07 8.93 -11.81
#